data_7b71c1ab83c80fdd0fe8143196c8b4d6
#
_entry.id   7b71c1ab83c80fdd0fe8143196c8b4d6
#
_cell.length_a   1.000
_cell.length_b   1.000
_cell.length_c   1.000
_cell.angle_alpha   90.00
_cell.angle_beta   90.00
_cell.angle_gamma   90.00
#
_symmetry.space_group_name_H-M   'P 1'
#
loop_
_entity.id
_entity.type
_entity.pdbx_description
1 polymer ?
#
loop_
_entity_poly.entity_id
_entity_poly.type
_entity_poly.pdbx_seq_one_letter_code
_entity_poly.pdbx_strand_id
1 'polypeptide(L)'
;TTVAMAKKIRKFFRRLGENRTLLLGVVFLAMFAVLIGRLFILQVVHGEEYADNFELQITKTRTLESTRGNIYDRNGKLIAGNKVSYSVTIEDNGTYNTTKERILSLNAELYRLCKLIRANGDSIDTSTFPIEVDENGAFVFTGEEGTTRDRFRADIYGQKKIDDMTAEQKSSSAETLMTFLAGPDGFGLDAYSDDEKYAYSAKDFEEYGLPYQTDESGNAVLSLSNQERLEILVIRYKMKQTNYQKYVRVTVASGVSSNTTASIAENEDVLQGVSISEDSERVYYDGKYFSSLIGYTGQASSDELTELNEELKSQGKEETYSTESIVGKSGLEQYMETILQGT
;
A
#
# COMPACT_ATOMS: atom_id res chain seq x y z
N THR A 1 -24.10 70.42 -0.03
CA THR A 1 -24.01 69.08 0.59
C THR A 1 -22.56 68.60 0.68
N THR A 2 -21.68 68.81 -0.26
CA THR A 2 -20.28 68.37 -0.34
C THR A 2 -19.36 69.02 0.70
N VAL A 3 -19.51 70.33 0.98
CA VAL A 3 -18.70 71.07 1.95
C VAL A 3 -18.98 70.67 3.41
N ALA A 4 -20.22 70.33 3.74
CA ALA A 4 -20.58 69.81 5.07
C ALA A 4 -20.03 68.43 5.33
N MET A 5 -19.95 67.57 4.29
CA MET A 5 -19.38 66.25 4.35
C MET A 5 -17.84 66.28 4.52
N ALA A 6 -17.14 67.12 3.79
CA ALA A 6 -15.72 67.37 3.93
C ALA A 6 -15.34 67.91 5.34
N LYS A 7 -16.12 68.78 5.96
CA LYS A 7 -15.90 69.19 7.35
C LYS A 7 -16.12 68.09 8.37
N LYS A 8 -17.11 67.20 8.18
CA LYS A 8 -17.31 66.03 9.04
C LYS A 8 -16.12 65.02 8.96
N ILE A 9 -15.64 64.78 7.74
CA ILE A 9 -14.49 63.88 7.49
C ILE A 9 -13.22 64.45 8.15
N ARG A 10 -12.94 65.70 8.00
CA ARG A 10 -11.77 66.36 8.61
C ARG A 10 -11.83 66.38 10.14
N LYS A 11 -13.06 66.54 10.73
CA LYS A 11 -13.26 66.43 12.18
C LYS A 11 -13.12 65.05 12.71
N PHE A 12 -13.47 64.03 11.91
CA PHE A 12 -13.26 62.61 12.20
C PHE A 12 -11.78 62.27 12.21
N PHE A 13 -11.01 62.64 11.19
CA PHE A 13 -9.57 62.37 11.14
C PHE A 13 -8.80 63.11 12.24
N ARG A 14 -9.22 64.29 12.65
CA ARG A 14 -8.61 65.00 13.77
C ARG A 14 -8.87 64.32 15.11
N ARG A 15 -10.09 63.81 15.36
CA ARG A 15 -10.40 62.99 16.54
C ARG A 15 -9.65 61.61 16.54
N LEU A 16 -9.41 61.04 15.37
CA LEU A 16 -8.59 59.84 15.21
C LEU A 16 -7.15 60.05 15.69
N GLY A 17 -6.54 61.19 15.34
CA GLY A 17 -5.17 61.52 15.77
C GLY A 17 -5.04 61.85 17.25
N GLU A 18 -6.12 62.34 17.88
CA GLU A 18 -6.13 62.72 19.32
C GLU A 18 -6.34 61.48 20.24
N ASN A 19 -6.92 60.36 19.73
CA ASN A 19 -7.18 59.13 20.50
C ASN A 19 -6.39 57.95 19.97
N ARG A 20 -5.30 57.61 20.65
CA ARG A 20 -4.42 56.48 20.29
C ARG A 20 -5.17 55.15 20.15
N THR A 21 -6.14 54.89 21.05
CA THR A 21 -6.94 53.65 21.03
C THR A 21 -7.85 53.56 19.81
N LEU A 22 -8.42 54.72 19.36
CA LEU A 22 -9.29 54.79 18.21
C LEU A 22 -8.49 54.63 16.89
N LEU A 23 -7.28 55.19 16.86
CA LEU A 23 -6.35 55.02 15.75
C LEU A 23 -5.95 53.50 15.60
N LEU A 24 -5.60 52.85 16.71
CA LEU A 24 -5.31 51.42 16.74
C LEU A 24 -6.49 50.59 16.24
N GLY A 25 -7.73 50.90 16.71
CA GLY A 25 -8.94 50.24 16.25
C GLY A 25 -9.19 50.36 14.75
N VAL A 26 -8.94 51.53 14.16
CA VAL A 26 -9.08 51.74 12.72
C VAL A 26 -8.01 50.96 11.93
N VAL A 27 -6.76 50.90 12.44
CA VAL A 27 -5.70 50.11 11.83
C VAL A 27 -6.04 48.62 11.85
N PHE A 28 -6.51 48.10 12.98
CA PHE A 28 -6.95 46.69 13.08
C PHE A 28 -8.13 46.39 12.14
N LEU A 29 -9.09 47.28 12.05
CA LEU A 29 -10.24 47.12 11.16
C LEU A 29 -9.83 47.13 9.68
N ALA A 30 -8.86 47.98 9.32
CA ALA A 30 -8.31 48.00 7.97
C ALA A 30 -7.54 46.73 7.65
N MET A 31 -6.71 46.23 8.59
CA MET A 31 -6.02 44.94 8.42
C MET A 31 -7.02 43.78 8.29
N PHE A 32 -8.06 43.76 9.09
CA PHE A 32 -9.11 42.75 9.04
C PHE A 32 -9.87 42.78 7.72
N ALA A 33 -10.16 43.94 7.19
CA ALA A 33 -10.80 44.12 5.88
C ALA A 33 -9.91 43.58 4.74
N VAL A 34 -8.59 43.79 4.81
CA VAL A 34 -7.62 43.22 3.86
C VAL A 34 -7.58 41.70 3.94
N LEU A 35 -7.60 41.13 5.16
CA LEU A 35 -7.63 39.68 5.35
C LEU A 35 -8.92 39.06 4.81
N ILE A 36 -10.08 39.64 5.08
CA ILE A 36 -11.35 39.19 4.52
C ILE A 36 -11.34 39.25 3.01
N GLY A 37 -10.85 40.35 2.44
CA GLY A 37 -10.72 40.49 0.98
C GLY A 37 -9.81 39.47 0.38
N ARG A 38 -8.70 39.16 1.03
CA ARG A 38 -7.76 38.12 0.59
C ARG A 38 -8.36 36.69 0.69
N LEU A 39 -9.07 36.45 1.78
CA LEU A 39 -9.77 35.17 1.97
C LEU A 39 -10.88 34.98 0.91
N PHE A 40 -11.64 36.03 0.62
CA PHE A 40 -12.66 36.00 -0.42
C PHE A 40 -12.07 35.70 -1.81
N ILE A 41 -10.96 36.37 -2.15
CA ILE A 41 -10.26 36.11 -3.42
C ILE A 41 -9.79 34.67 -3.50
N LEU A 42 -9.18 34.16 -2.43
CA LEU A 42 -8.67 32.75 -2.38
C LEU A 42 -9.78 31.71 -2.44
N GLN A 43 -10.89 31.93 -1.73
CA GLN A 43 -11.95 30.93 -1.59
C GLN A 43 -13.02 31.02 -2.68
N VAL A 44 -13.36 32.20 -3.13
CA VAL A 44 -14.46 32.39 -4.07
C VAL A 44 -13.98 32.65 -5.51
N VAL A 45 -12.92 33.44 -5.69
CA VAL A 45 -12.44 33.77 -7.04
C VAL A 45 -11.53 32.71 -7.60
N HIS A 46 -10.65 32.14 -6.77
CA HIS A 46 -9.70 31.09 -7.17
C HIS A 46 -10.00 29.72 -6.57
N GLY A 47 -11.16 29.55 -5.90
CA GLY A 47 -11.54 28.29 -5.23
C GLY A 47 -11.58 27.09 -6.19
N GLU A 48 -12.16 27.25 -7.37
CA GLU A 48 -12.20 26.22 -8.41
C GLU A 48 -10.79 25.90 -8.94
N GLU A 49 -9.98 26.91 -9.20
CA GLU A 49 -8.60 26.71 -9.68
C GLU A 49 -7.72 25.95 -8.66
N TYR A 50 -7.90 26.21 -7.37
CA TYR A 50 -7.22 25.48 -6.31
C TYR A 50 -7.79 24.06 -6.13
N ALA A 51 -9.08 23.84 -6.30
CA ALA A 51 -9.70 22.53 -6.26
C ALA A 51 -9.25 21.67 -7.45
N ASP A 52 -9.27 22.21 -8.66
CA ASP A 52 -8.81 21.54 -9.87
C ASP A 52 -7.30 21.21 -9.82
N ASN A 53 -6.48 22.14 -9.33
CA ASN A 53 -5.05 21.88 -9.15
C ASN A 53 -4.78 20.84 -8.05
N PHE A 54 -5.63 20.72 -7.05
CA PHE A 54 -5.50 19.71 -6.02
C PHE A 54 -5.81 18.29 -6.56
N GLU A 55 -6.80 18.17 -7.44
CA GLU A 55 -7.07 16.89 -8.13
C GLU A 55 -5.99 16.54 -9.15
N LEU A 56 -5.42 17.53 -9.84
CA LEU A 56 -4.36 17.34 -10.84
C LEU A 56 -2.97 17.08 -10.24
N GLN A 57 -2.72 17.37 -8.97
CA GLN A 57 -1.41 17.18 -8.35
C GLN A 57 -1.13 15.73 -7.91
N ILE A 58 -2.08 14.82 -8.06
CA ILE A 58 -1.79 13.38 -7.92
C ILE A 58 -1.36 12.82 -9.28
N THR A 59 -0.36 13.44 -9.89
CA THR A 59 0.31 12.84 -11.05
C THR A 59 1.25 11.76 -10.52
N LYS A 60 0.79 10.54 -10.51
CA LYS A 60 1.60 9.38 -10.16
C LYS A 60 2.48 9.05 -11.37
N THR A 61 3.75 9.40 -11.31
CA THR A 61 4.72 8.98 -12.32
C THR A 61 4.88 7.45 -12.18
N ARG A 62 4.35 6.70 -13.13
CA ARG A 62 4.60 5.25 -13.20
C ARG A 62 5.85 5.04 -14.03
N THR A 63 6.93 4.62 -13.41
CA THR A 63 8.10 4.12 -14.13
C THR A 63 7.73 2.75 -14.71
N LEU A 64 7.70 2.64 -16.03
CA LEU A 64 7.58 1.35 -16.69
C LEU A 64 8.99 0.77 -16.79
N GLU A 65 9.21 -0.32 -16.10
CA GLU A 65 10.47 -1.04 -16.23
C GLU A 65 10.57 -1.64 -17.64
N SER A 66 11.71 -1.45 -18.27
CA SER A 66 11.99 -2.03 -19.57
C SER A 66 12.23 -3.55 -19.42
N THR A 67 11.88 -4.32 -20.44
CA THR A 67 12.10 -5.77 -20.44
C THR A 67 13.57 -6.09 -20.63
N ARG A 68 14.08 -7.06 -19.86
CA ARG A 68 15.44 -7.55 -19.95
C ARG A 68 15.73 -8.17 -21.34
N GLY A 69 16.92 -7.97 -21.89
CA GLY A 69 17.32 -8.51 -23.18
C GLY A 69 17.26 -10.04 -23.25
N ASN A 70 16.94 -10.57 -24.42
CA ASN A 70 16.90 -12.02 -24.66
C ASN A 70 18.30 -12.60 -24.89
N ILE A 71 18.51 -13.85 -24.48
CA ILE A 71 19.74 -14.60 -24.75
C ILE A 71 19.44 -15.72 -25.76
N TYR A 72 20.19 -15.75 -26.84
CA TYR A 72 20.06 -16.73 -27.91
C TYR A 72 21.33 -17.60 -28.05
N ASP A 73 21.16 -18.80 -28.55
CA ASP A 73 22.30 -19.61 -28.98
C ASP A 73 22.85 -19.10 -30.35
N ARG A 74 23.94 -19.70 -30.78
CA ARG A 74 24.57 -19.38 -32.07
C ARG A 74 23.67 -19.61 -33.31
N ASN A 75 22.61 -20.39 -33.15
CA ASN A 75 21.66 -20.73 -34.22
C ASN A 75 20.40 -19.83 -34.14
N GLY A 76 20.35 -18.88 -33.21
CA GLY A 76 19.22 -18.00 -32.98
C GLY A 76 18.08 -18.64 -32.16
N LYS A 77 18.33 -19.80 -31.51
CA LYS A 77 17.34 -20.39 -30.60
C LYS A 77 17.34 -19.64 -29.27
N LEU A 78 16.16 -19.23 -28.80
CA LEU A 78 15.98 -18.54 -27.52
C LEU A 78 16.33 -19.47 -26.34
N ILE A 79 17.27 -19.05 -25.50
CA ILE A 79 17.72 -19.78 -24.31
C ILE A 79 17.19 -19.10 -23.03
N ALA A 80 17.22 -17.77 -22.97
CA ALA A 80 16.58 -16.99 -21.93
C ALA A 80 15.79 -15.84 -22.53
N GLY A 81 14.57 -15.68 -22.07
CA GLY A 81 13.65 -14.65 -22.57
C GLY A 81 12.73 -14.16 -21.45
N ASN A 82 11.82 -13.29 -21.81
CA ASN A 82 10.84 -12.76 -20.85
C ASN A 82 9.44 -13.22 -21.25
N LYS A 83 8.66 -13.55 -20.27
CA LYS A 83 7.23 -13.83 -20.40
C LYS A 83 6.48 -12.76 -19.62
N VAL A 84 5.46 -12.18 -20.25
CA VAL A 84 4.55 -11.27 -19.55
C VAL A 84 3.85 -12.06 -18.45
N SER A 85 3.89 -11.54 -17.25
CA SER A 85 3.20 -12.01 -16.07
C SER A 85 2.32 -10.90 -15.53
N TYR A 86 1.24 -11.24 -14.86
CA TYR A 86 0.35 -10.26 -14.26
C TYR A 86 0.32 -10.45 -12.75
N SER A 87 0.40 -9.36 -12.04
CA SER A 87 0.25 -9.33 -10.58
C SER A 87 -0.98 -8.51 -10.19
N VAL A 88 -1.67 -8.97 -9.17
CA VAL A 88 -2.76 -8.23 -8.55
C VAL A 88 -2.21 -7.41 -7.41
N THR A 89 -2.45 -6.12 -7.43
CA THR A 89 -2.03 -5.18 -6.39
C THR A 89 -3.22 -4.46 -5.78
N ILE A 90 -3.11 -4.05 -4.53
CA ILE A 90 -4.12 -3.26 -3.82
C ILE A 90 -3.49 -2.05 -3.14
N GLU A 91 -4.23 -0.95 -3.09
CA GLU A 91 -3.89 0.25 -2.31
C GLU A 91 -5.11 0.73 -1.52
N ASP A 92 -4.89 1.33 -0.35
CA ASP A 92 -5.96 1.97 0.42
C ASP A 92 -6.18 3.40 -0.12
N ASN A 93 -7.08 3.54 -1.08
CA ASN A 93 -7.46 4.83 -1.68
C ASN A 93 -8.83 5.32 -1.21
N GLY A 94 -9.49 4.59 -0.32
CA GLY A 94 -10.83 4.89 0.17
C GLY A 94 -10.92 6.19 0.97
N THR A 95 -12.12 6.75 1.01
CA THR A 95 -12.49 7.84 1.89
C THR A 95 -13.51 7.34 2.90
N TYR A 96 -13.18 7.38 4.18
CA TYR A 96 -13.97 6.79 5.26
C TYR A 96 -14.32 7.84 6.31
N ASN A 97 -15.55 7.81 6.81
CA ASN A 97 -16.00 8.73 7.85
C ASN A 97 -15.60 8.26 9.26
N THR A 98 -15.48 6.94 9.45
CA THR A 98 -15.15 6.33 10.75
C THR A 98 -14.10 5.23 10.60
N THR A 99 -13.42 4.91 11.72
CA THR A 99 -12.49 3.78 11.77
C THR A 99 -13.22 2.45 11.52
N LYS A 100 -14.42 2.29 12.05
CA LYS A 100 -15.27 1.10 11.83
C LYS A 100 -15.57 0.90 10.35
N GLU A 101 -16.01 1.95 9.65
CA GLU A 101 -16.29 1.93 8.21
C GLU A 101 -15.05 1.51 7.42
N ARG A 102 -13.88 2.10 7.72
CA ARG A 102 -12.63 1.75 7.07
C ARG A 102 -12.26 0.27 7.23
N ILE A 103 -12.37 -0.25 8.46
CA ILE A 103 -12.02 -1.63 8.77
C ILE A 103 -12.95 -2.60 8.03
N LEU A 104 -14.26 -2.38 8.10
CA LEU A 104 -15.26 -3.22 7.45
C LEU A 104 -15.13 -3.17 5.92
N SER A 105 -14.97 -1.98 5.33
CA SER A 105 -14.76 -1.81 3.90
C SER A 105 -13.54 -2.58 3.41
N LEU A 106 -12.38 -2.37 4.04
CA LEU A 106 -11.13 -3.03 3.64
C LEU A 106 -11.21 -4.55 3.80
N ASN A 107 -11.75 -5.03 4.92
CA ASN A 107 -11.87 -6.47 5.14
C ASN A 107 -12.85 -7.12 4.14
N ALA A 108 -13.94 -6.45 3.82
CA ALA A 108 -14.92 -6.91 2.84
C ALA A 108 -14.35 -6.92 1.41
N GLU A 109 -13.60 -5.90 1.06
CA GLU A 109 -12.92 -5.82 -0.23
C GLU A 109 -11.88 -6.93 -0.38
N LEU A 110 -11.04 -7.13 0.63
CA LEU A 110 -10.05 -8.20 0.65
C LEU A 110 -10.70 -9.58 0.60
N TYR A 111 -11.79 -9.80 1.32
CA TYR A 111 -12.55 -11.06 1.26
C TYR A 111 -13.04 -11.35 -0.17
N ARG A 112 -13.65 -10.35 -0.82
CA ARG A 112 -14.14 -10.48 -2.21
C ARG A 112 -12.99 -10.74 -3.18
N LEU A 113 -11.89 -10.00 -3.05
CA LEU A 113 -10.71 -10.14 -3.88
C LEU A 113 -10.08 -11.53 -3.75
N CYS A 114 -9.82 -12.00 -2.53
CA CYS A 114 -9.27 -13.33 -2.28
C CYS A 114 -10.17 -14.43 -2.83
N LYS A 115 -11.48 -14.31 -2.62
CA LYS A 115 -12.46 -15.26 -3.15
C LYS A 115 -12.46 -15.30 -4.67
N LEU A 116 -12.36 -14.15 -5.33
CA LEU A 116 -12.31 -14.05 -6.80
C LEU A 116 -11.04 -14.70 -7.35
N ILE A 117 -9.88 -14.40 -6.77
CA ILE A 117 -8.59 -14.97 -7.19
C ILE A 117 -8.62 -16.50 -7.07
N ARG A 118 -9.08 -17.04 -5.95
CA ARG A 118 -9.19 -18.48 -5.72
C ARG A 118 -10.21 -19.14 -6.67
N ALA A 119 -11.32 -18.50 -6.95
CA ALA A 119 -12.33 -19.01 -7.87
C ALA A 119 -11.81 -19.19 -9.30
N ASN A 120 -10.81 -18.42 -9.69
CA ASN A 120 -10.11 -18.51 -10.97
C ASN A 120 -8.91 -19.49 -10.95
N GLY A 121 -8.65 -20.15 -9.81
CA GLY A 121 -7.58 -21.14 -9.68
C GLY A 121 -6.20 -20.57 -9.34
N ASP A 122 -6.12 -19.27 -9.09
CA ASP A 122 -4.91 -18.60 -8.63
C ASP A 122 -4.85 -18.55 -7.08
N SER A 123 -3.69 -18.22 -6.53
CA SER A 123 -3.44 -18.16 -5.09
C SER A 123 -2.94 -16.78 -4.64
N ILE A 124 -3.25 -16.46 -3.39
CA ILE A 124 -2.72 -15.27 -2.73
C ILE A 124 -1.26 -15.51 -2.35
N ASP A 125 -0.42 -14.52 -2.54
CA ASP A 125 1.00 -14.58 -2.16
C ASP A 125 1.15 -14.40 -0.64
N THR A 126 1.28 -15.52 0.05
CA THR A 126 1.55 -15.60 1.50
C THR A 126 2.99 -16.01 1.81
N SER A 127 3.84 -16.19 0.80
CA SER A 127 5.18 -16.80 0.91
C SER A 127 6.12 -16.04 1.85
N THR A 128 5.94 -14.73 2.00
CA THR A 128 6.76 -13.90 2.90
C THR A 128 6.24 -13.86 4.34
N PHE A 129 5.09 -14.48 4.61
CA PHE A 129 4.49 -14.51 5.94
C PHE A 129 4.80 -15.86 6.60
N PRO A 130 5.43 -15.88 7.79
CA PRO A 130 5.95 -17.12 8.39
C PRO A 130 4.90 -17.94 9.13
N ILE A 131 3.62 -17.83 8.76
CA ILE A 131 2.51 -18.66 9.24
C ILE A 131 1.72 -19.15 8.03
N GLU A 132 1.34 -20.41 8.07
CA GLU A 132 0.46 -21.08 7.09
C GLU A 132 -0.66 -21.84 7.79
N VAL A 133 -1.63 -22.30 7.02
CA VAL A 133 -2.68 -23.20 7.50
C VAL A 133 -2.32 -24.62 7.10
N ASP A 134 -2.23 -25.53 8.08
CA ASP A 134 -1.93 -26.95 7.85
C ASP A 134 -3.12 -27.73 7.27
N GLU A 135 -2.90 -29.01 6.98
CA GLU A 135 -3.93 -29.92 6.44
C GLU A 135 -5.15 -30.08 7.37
N ASN A 136 -4.99 -29.82 8.67
CA ASN A 136 -6.05 -29.89 9.66
C ASN A 136 -6.80 -28.54 9.80
N GLY A 137 -6.35 -27.52 9.09
CA GLY A 137 -6.93 -26.19 9.17
C GLY A 137 -6.39 -25.34 10.33
N ALA A 138 -5.31 -25.75 11.01
CA ALA A 138 -4.71 -25.00 12.10
C ALA A 138 -3.60 -24.05 11.60
N PHE A 139 -3.41 -22.93 12.29
CA PHE A 139 -2.30 -22.03 12.01
C PHE A 139 -0.99 -22.60 12.57
N VAL A 140 0.00 -22.75 11.71
CA VAL A 140 1.32 -23.25 12.06
C VAL A 140 2.40 -22.33 11.53
N PHE A 141 3.54 -22.27 12.22
CA PHE A 141 4.69 -21.53 11.72
C PHE A 141 5.38 -22.30 10.59
N THR A 142 5.77 -21.58 9.55
CA THR A 142 6.70 -22.06 8.55
C THR A 142 8.15 -21.91 9.05
N GLY A 143 9.00 -22.88 8.75
CA GLY A 143 10.41 -22.85 9.14
C GLY A 143 10.67 -23.14 10.62
N GLU A 144 11.95 -23.07 11.01
CA GLU A 144 12.42 -23.41 12.36
C GLU A 144 12.29 -22.24 13.34
N GLU A 145 12.29 -22.57 14.64
CA GLU A 145 12.39 -21.60 15.71
C GLU A 145 13.75 -20.89 15.71
N GLY A 146 13.75 -19.58 15.99
CA GLY A 146 14.98 -18.79 16.00
C GLY A 146 14.73 -17.29 15.90
N THR A 147 15.80 -16.53 15.74
CA THR A 147 15.79 -15.07 15.71
C THR A 147 14.82 -14.47 14.67
N THR A 148 14.65 -15.13 13.52
CA THR A 148 13.73 -14.66 12.48
C THR A 148 12.28 -14.71 12.95
N ARG A 149 11.89 -15.84 13.60
CA ARG A 149 10.55 -16.00 14.17
C ARG A 149 10.32 -15.04 15.34
N ASP A 150 11.32 -14.85 16.20
CA ASP A 150 11.24 -13.89 17.30
C ASP A 150 11.13 -12.44 16.80
N ARG A 151 11.85 -12.11 15.73
CA ARG A 151 11.73 -10.82 15.09
C ARG A 151 10.33 -10.59 14.52
N PHE A 152 9.75 -11.61 13.90
CA PHE A 152 8.37 -11.55 13.41
C PHE A 152 7.36 -11.36 14.56
N ARG A 153 7.51 -12.11 15.67
CA ARG A 153 6.69 -11.91 16.88
C ARG A 153 6.78 -10.47 17.37
N ALA A 154 8.01 -9.94 17.48
CA ALA A 154 8.23 -8.56 17.91
C ALA A 154 7.53 -7.55 16.99
N ASP A 155 7.60 -7.74 15.68
CA ASP A 155 6.95 -6.88 14.71
C ASP A 155 5.42 -6.90 14.81
N ILE A 156 4.82 -8.08 14.99
CA ILE A 156 3.38 -8.24 15.22
C ILE A 156 2.94 -7.43 16.44
N TYR A 157 3.65 -7.55 17.56
CA TYR A 157 3.34 -6.83 18.81
C TYR A 157 3.84 -5.38 18.81
N GLY A 158 4.39 -4.87 17.71
CA GLY A 158 4.87 -3.50 17.60
C GLY A 158 6.12 -3.21 18.44
N GLN A 159 6.89 -4.23 18.82
CA GLN A 159 8.11 -4.10 19.61
C GLN A 159 9.31 -3.80 18.71
N LYS A 160 10.10 -2.79 19.09
CA LYS A 160 11.28 -2.40 18.31
C LYS A 160 12.42 -3.42 18.39
N LYS A 161 12.53 -4.13 19.50
CA LYS A 161 13.56 -5.14 19.75
C LYS A 161 12.93 -6.41 20.30
N ILE A 162 13.59 -7.55 20.05
CA ILE A 162 13.19 -8.85 20.60
C ILE A 162 13.18 -8.83 22.13
N ASP A 163 14.12 -8.12 22.74
CA ASP A 163 14.24 -8.01 24.19
C ASP A 163 13.12 -7.22 24.86
N ASP A 164 12.44 -6.36 24.10
CA ASP A 164 11.31 -5.57 24.61
C ASP A 164 10.03 -6.41 24.76
N MET A 165 10.00 -7.64 24.21
CA MET A 165 8.87 -8.54 24.33
C MET A 165 8.78 -9.18 25.73
N THR A 166 7.55 -9.35 26.22
CA THR A 166 7.28 -10.16 27.42
C THR A 166 7.56 -11.65 27.18
N ALA A 167 7.67 -12.43 28.24
CA ALA A 167 7.86 -13.89 28.11
C ALA A 167 6.70 -14.55 27.34
N GLU A 168 5.47 -14.10 27.56
CA GLU A 168 4.27 -14.57 26.87
C GLU A 168 4.32 -14.24 25.37
N GLN A 169 4.73 -13.03 25.00
CA GLN A 169 4.89 -12.62 23.60
C GLN A 169 5.97 -13.45 22.89
N LYS A 170 7.08 -13.75 23.57
CA LYS A 170 8.17 -14.58 23.01
C LYS A 170 7.73 -16.03 22.77
N SER A 171 6.83 -16.55 23.60
CA SER A 171 6.31 -17.92 23.50
C SER A 171 5.01 -18.03 22.71
N SER A 172 4.53 -16.97 22.10
CA SER A 172 3.27 -16.97 21.34
C SER A 172 3.27 -17.99 20.21
N SER A 173 2.21 -18.82 20.16
CA SER A 173 1.95 -19.73 19.05
C SER A 173 1.49 -18.97 17.79
N ALA A 174 1.48 -19.66 16.65
CA ALA A 174 0.89 -19.11 15.41
C ALA A 174 -0.58 -18.71 15.61
N GLU A 175 -1.36 -19.57 16.28
CA GLU A 175 -2.77 -19.29 16.60
C GLU A 175 -2.92 -18.02 17.44
N THR A 176 -2.09 -17.85 18.47
CA THR A 176 -2.12 -16.65 19.32
C THR A 176 -1.82 -15.38 18.53
N LEU A 177 -0.84 -15.42 17.62
CA LEU A 177 -0.50 -14.27 16.76
C LEU A 177 -1.61 -13.95 15.77
N MET A 178 -2.23 -14.96 15.17
CA MET A 178 -3.33 -14.76 14.22
C MET A 178 -4.57 -14.21 14.93
N THR A 179 -4.88 -14.67 16.13
CA THR A 179 -5.96 -14.13 16.98
C THR A 179 -5.67 -12.66 17.35
N PHE A 180 -4.44 -12.35 17.73
CA PHE A 180 -4.03 -10.96 18.02
C PHE A 180 -4.20 -10.06 16.79
N LEU A 181 -3.75 -10.50 15.60
CA LEU A 181 -3.91 -9.74 14.36
C LEU A 181 -5.37 -9.56 13.94
N ALA A 182 -6.23 -10.55 14.18
CA ALA A 182 -7.65 -10.47 13.90
C ALA A 182 -8.42 -9.59 14.88
N GLY A 183 -7.88 -9.39 16.09
CA GLY A 183 -8.49 -8.64 17.17
C GLY A 183 -8.34 -7.11 17.06
N PRO A 184 -8.80 -6.38 18.11
CA PRO A 184 -8.81 -4.92 18.15
C PRO A 184 -7.41 -4.29 18.18
N ASP A 185 -6.43 -4.97 18.75
CA ASP A 185 -5.04 -4.51 18.78
C ASP A 185 -4.30 -4.75 17.45
N GLY A 186 -4.89 -5.54 16.55
CA GLY A 186 -4.40 -5.84 15.21
C GLY A 186 -5.19 -5.09 14.12
N PHE A 187 -5.89 -5.85 13.29
CA PHE A 187 -6.59 -5.32 12.11
C PHE A 187 -8.11 -5.26 12.26
N GLY A 188 -8.66 -5.69 13.40
CA GLY A 188 -10.08 -5.64 13.67
C GLY A 188 -10.92 -6.48 12.72
N LEU A 189 -10.44 -7.66 12.34
CA LEU A 189 -11.20 -8.57 11.48
C LEU A 189 -12.38 -9.16 12.26
N ASP A 190 -12.14 -9.56 13.52
CA ASP A 190 -13.17 -10.11 14.38
C ASP A 190 -13.96 -9.01 15.10
N ALA A 191 -15.24 -9.28 15.34
CA ALA A 191 -16.10 -8.42 16.15
C ALA A 191 -15.66 -8.45 17.62
N TYR A 192 -15.70 -7.29 18.28
CA TYR A 192 -15.37 -7.14 19.70
C TYR A 192 -16.41 -6.24 20.37
N SER A 193 -17.22 -6.79 21.25
CA SER A 193 -18.38 -6.10 21.81
C SER A 193 -18.04 -4.94 22.74
N ASP A 194 -16.86 -4.96 23.36
CA ASP A 194 -16.44 -4.00 24.38
C ASP A 194 -15.80 -2.73 23.82
N ASP A 195 -15.57 -2.66 22.49
CA ASP A 195 -15.05 -1.47 21.81
C ASP A 195 -15.99 -1.09 20.66
N GLU A 196 -16.54 0.12 20.71
CA GLU A 196 -17.47 0.65 19.70
C GLU A 196 -16.92 0.58 18.25
N LYS A 197 -15.61 0.67 18.10
CA LYS A 197 -14.95 0.58 16.77
C LYS A 197 -15.01 -0.82 16.17
N TYR A 198 -15.11 -1.85 17.01
CA TYR A 198 -15.07 -3.26 16.62
C TYR A 198 -16.36 -4.01 17.01
N ALA A 199 -17.35 -3.30 17.56
CA ALA A 199 -18.68 -3.83 17.85
C ALA A 199 -19.49 -3.95 16.54
N TYR A 200 -19.28 -5.04 15.80
CA TYR A 200 -19.97 -5.31 14.53
C TYR A 200 -21.28 -6.04 14.81
N SER A 201 -22.31 -5.65 14.09
CA SER A 201 -23.63 -6.29 14.10
C SER A 201 -23.85 -7.13 12.83
N ALA A 202 -24.86 -8.01 12.86
CA ALA A 202 -25.29 -8.74 11.67
C ALA A 202 -25.58 -7.80 10.48
N LYS A 203 -26.19 -6.63 10.77
CA LYS A 203 -26.46 -5.62 9.76
C LYS A 203 -25.18 -5.06 9.13
N ASP A 204 -24.13 -4.84 9.93
CA ASP A 204 -22.84 -4.37 9.41
C ASP A 204 -22.25 -5.42 8.44
N PHE A 205 -22.26 -6.70 8.80
CA PHE A 205 -21.77 -7.76 7.94
C PHE A 205 -22.58 -7.92 6.65
N GLU A 206 -23.92 -7.80 6.74
CA GLU A 206 -24.81 -7.82 5.58
C GLU A 206 -24.54 -6.65 4.64
N GLU A 207 -24.40 -5.43 5.18
CA GLU A 207 -24.15 -4.21 4.41
C GLU A 207 -22.84 -4.29 3.62
N TYR A 208 -21.79 -4.84 4.22
CA TYR A 208 -20.49 -4.99 3.57
C TYR A 208 -20.31 -6.31 2.80
N GLY A 209 -21.29 -7.23 2.89
CA GLY A 209 -21.25 -8.52 2.21
C GLY A 209 -20.21 -9.49 2.78
N LEU A 210 -19.97 -9.41 4.08
CA LEU A 210 -19.10 -10.33 4.81
C LEU A 210 -19.92 -11.53 5.33
N PRO A 211 -19.42 -12.77 5.23
CA PRO A 211 -20.11 -13.94 5.77
C PRO A 211 -20.06 -13.93 7.30
N TYR A 212 -21.19 -14.16 7.93
CA TYR A 212 -21.29 -14.21 9.39
C TYR A 212 -22.17 -15.36 9.86
N GLN A 213 -22.04 -15.69 11.12
CA GLN A 213 -22.90 -16.61 11.85
C GLN A 213 -23.24 -16.02 13.22
N THR A 214 -24.26 -16.53 13.87
CA THR A 214 -24.60 -16.12 15.23
C THR A 214 -23.98 -17.11 16.21
N ASP A 215 -23.23 -16.60 17.19
CA ASP A 215 -22.66 -17.41 18.28
C ASP A 215 -23.73 -17.84 19.31
N GLU A 216 -23.32 -18.65 20.30
CA GLU A 216 -24.23 -19.14 21.36
C GLU A 216 -24.78 -18.00 22.23
N SER A 217 -24.13 -16.86 22.26
CA SER A 217 -24.54 -15.66 23.00
C SER A 217 -25.45 -14.73 22.18
N GLY A 218 -25.72 -15.05 20.91
CA GLY A 218 -26.55 -14.26 20.02
C GLY A 218 -25.80 -13.13 19.29
N ASN A 219 -24.48 -13.08 19.39
CA ASN A 219 -23.67 -12.08 18.69
C ASN A 219 -23.34 -12.54 17.25
N ALA A 220 -23.27 -11.57 16.34
CA ALA A 220 -22.78 -11.84 14.99
C ALA A 220 -21.27 -11.96 14.99
N VAL A 221 -20.75 -13.06 14.47
CA VAL A 221 -19.31 -13.32 14.32
C VAL A 221 -18.99 -13.70 12.89
N LEU A 222 -17.83 -13.31 12.40
CA LEU A 222 -17.39 -13.66 11.03
C LEU A 222 -17.24 -15.17 10.86
N SER A 223 -17.83 -15.67 9.79
CA SER A 223 -17.78 -17.09 9.38
C SER A 223 -16.76 -17.28 8.26
N LEU A 224 -15.47 -17.15 8.58
CA LEU A 224 -14.33 -17.34 7.67
C LEU A 224 -13.57 -18.61 8.04
N SER A 225 -13.12 -19.36 7.06
CA SER A 225 -12.13 -20.40 7.25
C SER A 225 -10.78 -19.80 7.69
N ASN A 226 -9.91 -20.61 8.31
CA ASN A 226 -8.58 -20.13 8.70
C ASN A 226 -7.73 -19.73 7.49
N GLN A 227 -7.94 -20.36 6.33
CA GLN A 227 -7.28 -19.95 5.09
C GLN A 227 -7.72 -18.53 4.64
N GLU A 228 -9.01 -18.23 4.69
CA GLU A 228 -9.53 -16.90 4.35
C GLU A 228 -9.04 -15.83 5.34
N ARG A 229 -9.01 -16.18 6.63
CA ARG A 229 -8.43 -15.31 7.68
C ARG A 229 -6.96 -15.03 7.41
N LEU A 230 -6.18 -16.06 7.13
CA LEU A 230 -4.75 -15.93 6.80
C LEU A 230 -4.54 -14.96 5.64
N GLU A 231 -5.22 -15.17 4.53
CA GLU A 231 -5.06 -14.36 3.32
C GLU A 231 -5.38 -12.88 3.58
N ILE A 232 -6.50 -12.58 4.22
CA ILE A 232 -6.88 -11.21 4.56
C ILE A 232 -5.84 -10.57 5.51
N LEU A 233 -5.43 -11.29 6.55
CA LEU A 233 -4.50 -10.77 7.55
C LEU A 233 -3.09 -10.57 6.98
N VAL A 234 -2.64 -11.43 6.07
CA VAL A 234 -1.36 -11.26 5.35
C VAL A 234 -1.36 -10.00 4.50
N ILE A 235 -2.42 -9.75 3.75
CA ILE A 235 -2.52 -8.54 2.94
C ILE A 235 -2.57 -7.30 3.84
N ARG A 236 -3.35 -7.33 4.91
CA ARG A 236 -3.40 -6.25 5.90
C ARG A 236 -2.05 -5.99 6.56
N TYR A 237 -1.29 -7.06 6.83
CA TYR A 237 0.07 -6.96 7.36
C TYR A 237 1.03 -6.31 6.37
N LYS A 238 1.01 -6.71 5.09
CA LYS A 238 1.77 -6.06 4.02
C LYS A 238 1.41 -4.57 3.90
N MET A 239 0.14 -4.22 3.97
CA MET A 239 -0.31 -2.81 3.97
C MET A 239 0.18 -2.04 5.21
N LYS A 240 0.22 -2.67 6.40
CA LYS A 240 0.79 -2.08 7.61
C LYS A 240 2.28 -1.77 7.45
N GLN A 241 3.04 -2.62 6.79
CA GLN A 241 4.47 -2.39 6.54
C GLN A 241 4.73 -1.13 5.70
N THR A 242 3.82 -0.77 4.82
CA THR A 242 3.85 0.50 4.07
C THR A 242 3.20 1.66 4.85
N ASN A 243 2.91 1.49 6.14
CA ASN A 243 2.18 2.45 6.99
C ASN A 243 0.85 2.90 6.37
N TYR A 244 0.17 2.06 5.61
CA TYR A 244 -1.06 2.38 4.88
C TYR A 244 -0.95 3.72 4.11
N GLN A 245 0.23 4.01 3.57
CA GLN A 245 0.39 5.20 2.76
C GLN A 245 -0.56 5.12 1.57
N LYS A 246 -1.38 6.14 1.41
CA LYS A 246 -2.28 6.24 0.25
C LYS A 246 -1.45 6.16 -1.03
N TYR A 247 -1.96 5.42 -1.99
CA TYR A 247 -1.32 5.21 -3.31
C TYR A 247 -0.02 4.37 -3.30
N VAL A 248 0.36 3.75 -2.19
CA VAL A 248 1.41 2.71 -2.17
C VAL A 248 0.74 1.36 -2.37
N ARG A 249 1.08 0.72 -3.48
CA ARG A 249 0.53 -0.58 -3.86
C ARG A 249 1.21 -1.72 -3.12
N VAL A 250 0.40 -2.69 -2.75
CA VAL A 250 0.84 -3.93 -2.13
C VAL A 250 0.46 -5.09 -3.04
N THR A 251 1.41 -5.97 -3.33
CA THR A 251 1.16 -7.15 -4.16
C THR A 251 0.38 -8.20 -3.37
N VAL A 252 -0.76 -8.59 -3.92
CA VAL A 252 -1.69 -9.59 -3.36
C VAL A 252 -1.40 -10.97 -3.94
N ALA A 253 -1.24 -11.05 -5.25
CA ALA A 253 -0.97 -12.28 -5.98
C ALA A 253 -0.10 -11.99 -7.20
N SER A 254 0.87 -12.86 -7.48
CA SER A 254 1.77 -12.76 -8.62
C SER A 254 1.57 -13.92 -9.59
N GLY A 255 1.86 -13.71 -10.87
CA GLY A 255 1.74 -14.74 -11.88
C GLY A 255 0.31 -15.20 -12.13
N VAL A 256 -0.67 -14.32 -11.93
CA VAL A 256 -2.09 -14.67 -12.06
C VAL A 256 -2.50 -14.93 -13.51
N SER A 257 -3.51 -15.77 -13.67
CA SER A 257 -4.06 -16.15 -14.97
C SER A 257 -4.82 -15.01 -15.64
N SER A 258 -5.00 -15.10 -16.97
CA SER A 258 -5.84 -14.17 -17.73
C SER A 258 -7.30 -14.17 -17.28
N ASN A 259 -7.78 -15.28 -16.69
CA ASN A 259 -9.13 -15.34 -16.14
C ASN A 259 -9.25 -14.42 -14.93
N THR A 260 -8.28 -14.44 -14.04
CA THR A 260 -8.24 -13.54 -12.87
C THR A 260 -8.14 -12.08 -13.29
N THR A 261 -7.28 -11.76 -14.27
CA THR A 261 -7.18 -10.38 -14.77
C THR A 261 -8.50 -9.89 -15.38
N ALA A 262 -9.17 -10.71 -16.18
CA ALA A 262 -10.48 -10.38 -16.75
C ALA A 262 -11.55 -10.21 -15.65
N SER A 263 -11.60 -11.12 -14.68
CA SER A 263 -12.57 -11.06 -13.59
C SER A 263 -12.37 -9.82 -12.70
N ILE A 264 -11.12 -9.38 -12.48
CA ILE A 264 -10.84 -8.14 -11.73
C ILE A 264 -11.31 -6.93 -12.53
N ALA A 265 -11.02 -6.88 -13.85
CA ALA A 265 -11.46 -5.80 -14.71
C ALA A 265 -13.00 -5.68 -14.81
N GLU A 266 -13.71 -6.81 -14.78
CA GLU A 266 -15.18 -6.85 -14.75
C GLU A 266 -15.79 -6.37 -13.42
N ASN A 267 -15.02 -6.39 -12.33
CA ASN A 267 -15.45 -6.02 -10.99
C ASN A 267 -14.75 -4.76 -10.46
N GLU A 268 -14.21 -3.92 -11.32
CA GLU A 268 -13.46 -2.70 -10.95
C GLU A 268 -14.28 -1.73 -10.10
N ASP A 269 -15.60 -1.68 -10.31
CA ASP A 269 -16.54 -0.83 -9.56
C ASP A 269 -16.71 -1.24 -8.09
N VAL A 270 -16.50 -2.52 -7.77
CA VAL A 270 -16.62 -3.07 -6.40
C VAL A 270 -15.28 -3.40 -5.75
N LEU A 271 -14.19 -3.40 -6.52
CA LEU A 271 -12.81 -3.63 -6.06
C LEU A 271 -12.00 -2.33 -6.13
N GLN A 272 -12.34 -1.39 -5.26
CA GLN A 272 -11.70 -0.08 -5.21
C GLN A 272 -10.24 -0.20 -4.75
N GLY A 273 -9.32 0.43 -5.48
CA GLY A 273 -7.88 0.36 -5.15
C GLY A 273 -7.19 -0.91 -5.62
N VAL A 274 -7.91 -1.89 -6.15
CA VAL A 274 -7.31 -3.06 -6.80
C VAL A 274 -6.87 -2.70 -8.20
N SER A 275 -5.68 -3.12 -8.58
CA SER A 275 -5.14 -2.91 -9.93
C SER A 275 -4.36 -4.13 -10.38
N ILE A 276 -4.24 -4.25 -11.70
CA ILE A 276 -3.39 -5.25 -12.33
C ILE A 276 -2.09 -4.57 -12.72
N SER A 277 -0.97 -5.12 -12.28
CA SER A 277 0.36 -4.76 -12.73
C SER A 277 0.85 -5.76 -13.75
N GLU A 278 1.41 -5.26 -14.82
CA GLU A 278 2.10 -6.07 -15.81
C GLU A 278 3.56 -6.18 -15.41
N ASP A 279 4.02 -7.40 -15.19
CA ASP A 279 5.36 -7.74 -14.76
C ASP A 279 6.06 -8.58 -15.84
N SER A 280 7.36 -8.67 -15.78
CA SER A 280 8.16 -9.47 -16.71
C SER A 280 8.86 -10.58 -15.94
N GLU A 281 8.46 -11.83 -16.20
CA GLU A 281 9.09 -13.01 -15.60
C GLU A 281 10.20 -13.51 -16.52
N ARG A 282 11.40 -13.73 -15.96
CA ARG A 282 12.52 -14.30 -16.69
C ARG A 282 12.35 -15.80 -16.85
N VAL A 283 12.32 -16.29 -18.09
CA VAL A 283 12.14 -17.71 -18.42
C VAL A 283 13.40 -18.25 -19.05
N TYR A 284 13.87 -19.40 -18.53
CA TYR A 284 15.03 -20.11 -19.03
C TYR A 284 14.61 -21.39 -19.76
N TYR A 285 14.75 -21.37 -21.07
CA TYR A 285 14.46 -22.52 -21.93
C TYR A 285 15.65 -23.49 -21.87
N ASP A 286 15.37 -24.78 -21.72
CA ASP A 286 16.41 -25.80 -21.54
C ASP A 286 17.37 -25.55 -20.36
N GLY A 287 16.90 -24.82 -19.32
CA GLY A 287 17.69 -24.45 -18.11
C GLY A 287 18.36 -25.65 -17.45
N LYS A 288 17.77 -26.85 -17.56
CA LYS A 288 18.36 -28.11 -17.09
C LYS A 288 19.79 -28.34 -17.59
N TYR A 289 20.12 -27.90 -18.80
CA TYR A 289 21.41 -28.09 -19.44
C TYR A 289 22.34 -26.90 -19.35
N PHE A 290 21.79 -25.69 -19.23
CA PHE A 290 22.53 -24.44 -19.37
C PHE A 290 22.57 -23.60 -18.09
N SER A 291 21.96 -24.04 -16.99
CA SER A 291 21.83 -23.25 -15.76
C SER A 291 23.17 -22.71 -15.23
N SER A 292 24.23 -23.53 -15.28
CA SER A 292 25.56 -23.12 -14.79
C SER A 292 26.25 -22.10 -15.70
N LEU A 293 25.88 -22.06 -16.99
CA LEU A 293 26.45 -21.09 -17.95
C LEU A 293 25.65 -19.80 -17.99
N ILE A 294 24.32 -19.91 -18.01
CA ILE A 294 23.43 -18.75 -18.13
C ILE A 294 23.33 -18.03 -16.78
N GLY A 295 23.25 -18.78 -15.69
CA GLY A 295 23.00 -18.24 -14.36
C GLY A 295 21.52 -17.96 -14.12
N TYR A 296 21.25 -17.03 -13.23
CA TYR A 296 19.89 -16.61 -12.86
C TYR A 296 19.83 -15.13 -12.51
N THR A 297 18.64 -14.59 -12.48
CA THR A 297 18.36 -13.21 -12.05
C THR A 297 17.74 -13.18 -10.68
N GLY A 298 17.92 -12.07 -9.97
CA GLY A 298 17.34 -11.84 -8.64
C GLY A 298 17.40 -10.38 -8.25
N GLN A 299 16.74 -10.03 -7.15
CA GLN A 299 16.74 -8.66 -6.64
C GLN A 299 18.15 -8.19 -6.29
N ALA A 300 18.48 -6.96 -6.64
CA ALA A 300 19.79 -6.38 -6.37
C ALA A 300 20.01 -6.19 -4.87
N SER A 301 21.21 -6.53 -4.40
CA SER A 301 21.68 -6.19 -3.05
C SER A 301 22.20 -4.74 -3.02
N SER A 302 22.35 -4.17 -1.83
CA SER A 302 22.87 -2.81 -1.68
C SER A 302 24.27 -2.63 -2.27
N ASP A 303 25.12 -3.65 -2.18
CA ASP A 303 26.49 -3.61 -2.70
C ASP A 303 26.47 -3.65 -4.24
N GLU A 304 25.65 -4.55 -4.83
CA GLU A 304 25.48 -4.62 -6.29
C GLU A 304 24.88 -3.35 -6.87
N LEU A 305 23.94 -2.71 -6.17
CA LEU A 305 23.37 -1.42 -6.60
C LEU A 305 24.44 -0.33 -6.67
N THR A 306 25.31 -0.28 -5.68
CA THR A 306 26.39 0.70 -5.65
C THR A 306 27.35 0.47 -6.81
N GLU A 307 27.79 -0.78 -7.02
CA GLU A 307 28.72 -1.15 -8.07
C GLU A 307 28.16 -0.87 -9.48
N LEU A 308 26.92 -1.29 -9.76
CA LEU A 308 26.28 -1.13 -11.06
C LEU A 308 25.99 0.35 -11.37
N ASN A 309 25.55 1.13 -10.40
CA ASN A 309 25.32 2.56 -10.61
C ASN A 309 26.63 3.34 -10.79
N GLU A 310 27.71 2.97 -10.07
CA GLU A 310 29.05 3.54 -10.32
C GLU A 310 29.56 3.19 -11.71
N GLU A 311 29.34 1.97 -12.19
CA GLU A 311 29.70 1.56 -13.56
C GLU A 311 28.95 2.40 -14.60
N LEU A 312 27.62 2.56 -14.47
CA LEU A 312 26.82 3.41 -15.37
C LEU A 312 27.35 4.86 -15.37
N LYS A 313 27.64 5.39 -14.19
CA LYS A 313 28.18 6.75 -14.06
C LYS A 313 29.55 6.91 -14.73
N SER A 314 30.40 5.89 -14.65
CA SER A 314 31.69 5.86 -15.33
C SER A 314 31.54 5.89 -16.85
N GLN A 315 30.43 5.35 -17.38
CA GLN A 315 30.06 5.35 -18.78
C GLN A 315 29.30 6.64 -19.21
N GLY A 316 29.07 7.59 -18.28
CA GLY A 316 28.33 8.83 -18.52
C GLY A 316 26.82 8.62 -18.68
N LYS A 317 26.29 7.52 -18.16
CA LYS A 317 24.86 7.20 -18.13
C LYS A 317 24.26 7.60 -16.78
N GLU A 318 22.92 7.76 -16.75
CA GLU A 318 22.19 8.00 -15.51
C GLU A 318 22.13 6.72 -14.64
N GLU A 319 22.04 6.90 -13.34
CA GLU A 319 21.82 5.80 -12.38
C GLU A 319 20.39 5.30 -12.53
N THR A 320 20.22 4.05 -13.02
CA THR A 320 18.91 3.45 -13.28
C THR A 320 18.54 2.32 -12.33
N TYR A 321 19.53 1.76 -11.62
CA TYR A 321 19.27 0.66 -10.68
C TYR A 321 18.72 1.16 -9.34
N SER A 322 17.64 0.53 -8.89
CA SER A 322 16.97 0.75 -7.62
C SER A 322 16.93 -0.53 -6.79
N THR A 323 16.46 -0.44 -5.56
CA THR A 323 16.28 -1.61 -4.67
C THR A 323 15.26 -2.63 -5.21
N GLU A 324 14.44 -2.25 -6.17
CA GLU A 324 13.46 -3.13 -6.83
C GLU A 324 14.01 -3.77 -8.10
N SER A 325 15.16 -3.32 -8.59
CA SER A 325 15.75 -3.80 -9.84
C SER A 325 16.14 -5.28 -9.75
N ILE A 326 15.82 -6.01 -10.80
CA ILE A 326 16.21 -7.42 -10.99
C ILE A 326 17.48 -7.46 -11.82
N VAL A 327 18.55 -8.01 -11.24
CA VAL A 327 19.88 -8.07 -11.83
C VAL A 327 20.35 -9.52 -12.00
N GLY A 328 21.31 -9.77 -12.87
CA GLY A 328 21.95 -11.06 -13.02
C GLY A 328 22.82 -11.41 -11.80
N LYS A 329 22.60 -12.57 -11.21
CA LYS A 329 23.31 -13.03 -9.99
C LYS A 329 24.50 -13.94 -10.29
N SER A 330 24.52 -14.57 -11.45
CA SER A 330 25.61 -15.45 -11.87
C SER A 330 25.62 -15.66 -13.37
N GLY A 331 26.69 -16.25 -13.90
CA GLY A 331 26.84 -16.67 -15.28
C GLY A 331 26.76 -15.53 -16.30
N LEU A 332 26.17 -15.81 -17.46
CA LEU A 332 25.97 -14.82 -18.52
C LEU A 332 25.02 -13.71 -18.12
N GLU A 333 24.02 -14.00 -17.30
CA GLU A 333 23.09 -13.00 -16.79
C GLU A 333 23.84 -11.91 -16.00
N GLN A 334 24.78 -12.28 -15.15
CA GLN A 334 25.62 -11.34 -14.41
C GLN A 334 26.66 -10.66 -15.29
N TYR A 335 27.40 -11.45 -16.10
CA TYR A 335 28.49 -10.94 -16.92
C TYR A 335 28.02 -9.90 -17.96
N MET A 336 26.84 -10.10 -18.50
CA MET A 336 26.26 -9.23 -19.55
C MET A 336 25.20 -8.27 -18.99
N GLU A 337 25.19 -8.02 -17.69
CA GLU A 337 24.17 -7.19 -17.01
C GLU A 337 23.93 -5.86 -17.72
N THR A 338 25.00 -5.12 -17.99
CA THR A 338 24.94 -3.79 -18.64
C THR A 338 24.42 -3.81 -20.09
N ILE A 339 24.39 -4.97 -20.73
CA ILE A 339 23.85 -5.18 -22.08
C ILE A 339 22.42 -5.72 -22.00
N LEU A 340 22.14 -6.58 -21.02
CA LEU A 340 20.86 -7.25 -20.88
C LEU A 340 19.81 -6.39 -20.15
N GLN A 341 20.24 -5.45 -19.31
CA GLN A 341 19.29 -4.54 -18.69
C GLN A 341 18.52 -3.76 -19.76
N GLY A 342 17.24 -3.56 -19.54
CA GLY A 342 16.43 -2.70 -20.37
C GLY A 342 16.83 -1.23 -20.22
N THR A 343 16.59 -0.45 -21.26
CA THR A 343 16.83 1.01 -21.28
C THR A 343 15.53 1.77 -21.17
#